data_bc23962519626a3c465f6fb07eeb9044
#
_entry.id   bc23962519626a3c465f6fb07eeb9044
#
_cell.length_a   1.000
_cell.length_b   1.000
_cell.length_c   1.000
_cell.angle_alpha   90.00
_cell.angle_beta   90.00
_cell.angle_gamma   90.00
#
_symmetry.space_group_name_H-M   'P 1'
#
loop_
_entity.id
_entity.type
_entity.pdbx_description
1 polymer ?
#
loop_
_entity_poly.entity_id
_entity_poly.type
_entity_poly.pdbx_seq_one_letter_code
_entity_poly.pdbx_strand_id
1 'polypeptide(L)'
;MICRIKDAEIYYEIIGEGQPVIIIHGCAPDHRLMKRCMESVFQKYKGHQRIYIDLPGMGKSNAPDWINSSEHMLELLLACIEKIIPAKNFLLVGESYGGYLARGILTKLFERVNGLLLVCPVVVAEQEKRTRPNKQIIVQDKEFLNKLTSTDREEFCELAVVANEYTYTRFKEEIKPGLDIANYEFIERLQQNYSLTMNLHHKKYEKPVLLLAGRQDISVGYQDIIEIIDGYPRATLAVLDMAGHNLQIEQPKLFESLVGEWITRTKQQNL
;
A
#
# COMPACT_ATOMS: atom_id res chain seq x y z
N MET A 1 -12.72 -14.24 0.42
CA MET A 1 -13.37 -14.51 1.74
C MET A 1 -14.00 -13.22 2.24
N ILE A 2 -14.90 -13.26 3.24
CA ILE A 2 -15.54 -12.07 3.80
C ILE A 2 -15.37 -12.04 5.32
N CYS A 3 -14.82 -10.96 5.85
CA CYS A 3 -14.81 -10.63 7.28
C CYS A 3 -15.97 -9.69 7.57
N ARG A 4 -16.90 -10.09 8.45
CA ARG A 4 -18.08 -9.29 8.84
C ARG A 4 -17.84 -8.62 10.18
N ILE A 5 -17.91 -7.30 10.21
CA ILE A 5 -17.84 -6.48 11.44
C ILE A 5 -19.04 -5.53 11.42
N LYS A 6 -20.00 -5.73 12.31
CA LYS A 6 -21.34 -5.11 12.22
C LYS A 6 -21.94 -5.42 10.84
N ASP A 7 -22.32 -4.41 10.07
CA ASP A 7 -22.82 -4.46 8.69
C ASP A 7 -21.73 -4.24 7.62
N ALA A 8 -20.48 -4.08 8.05
CA ALA A 8 -19.35 -4.04 7.12
C ALA A 8 -18.96 -5.46 6.68
N GLU A 9 -18.92 -5.69 5.38
CA GLU A 9 -18.46 -6.90 4.73
C GLU A 9 -17.14 -6.61 4.01
N ILE A 10 -16.04 -7.02 4.64
CA ILE A 10 -14.69 -6.76 4.16
C ILE A 10 -14.15 -7.98 3.44
N TYR A 11 -13.95 -7.83 2.14
CA TYR A 11 -13.35 -8.87 1.33
C TYR A 11 -11.87 -9.00 1.65
N TYR A 12 -11.40 -10.24 1.72
CA TYR A 12 -9.98 -10.55 1.78
C TYR A 12 -9.68 -11.86 1.07
N GLU A 13 -8.46 -11.97 0.57
CA GLU A 13 -7.93 -13.18 -0.05
C GLU A 13 -6.75 -13.72 0.77
N ILE A 14 -6.70 -15.03 0.97
CA ILE A 14 -5.57 -15.71 1.63
C ILE A 14 -4.85 -16.58 0.61
N ILE A 15 -3.52 -16.44 0.54
CA ILE A 15 -2.65 -17.28 -0.29
C ILE A 15 -1.54 -17.86 0.57
N GLY A 16 -1.35 -19.19 0.50
CA GLY A 16 -0.33 -19.91 1.24
C GLY A 16 -0.61 -20.04 2.73
N GLU A 17 0.39 -20.49 3.47
CA GLU A 17 0.34 -20.81 4.90
C GLU A 17 1.64 -20.39 5.59
N GLY A 18 1.65 -20.35 6.93
CA GLY A 18 2.80 -19.98 7.74
C GLY A 18 2.63 -18.63 8.44
N GLN A 19 3.69 -17.82 8.51
CA GLN A 19 3.64 -16.51 9.17
C GLN A 19 2.67 -15.57 8.45
N PRO A 20 1.69 -14.97 9.15
CA PRO A 20 0.76 -14.04 8.52
C PRO A 20 1.46 -12.78 8.01
N VAL A 21 1.03 -12.31 6.83
CA VAL A 21 1.40 -11.04 6.24
C VAL A 21 0.12 -10.31 5.86
N ILE A 22 -0.20 -9.23 6.55
CA ILE A 22 -1.34 -8.36 6.24
C ILE A 22 -0.88 -7.36 5.18
N ILE A 23 -1.62 -7.28 4.08
CA ILE A 23 -1.29 -6.43 2.93
C ILE A 23 -2.48 -5.53 2.62
N ILE A 24 -2.24 -4.20 2.67
CA ILE A 24 -3.25 -3.16 2.54
C ILE A 24 -2.88 -2.27 1.36
N HIS A 25 -3.79 -2.16 0.40
CA HIS A 25 -3.65 -1.34 -0.81
C HIS A 25 -3.93 0.15 -0.55
N GLY A 26 -3.66 1.00 -1.52
CA GLY A 26 -3.93 2.43 -1.50
C GLY A 26 -5.40 2.81 -1.71
N CYS A 27 -5.66 4.11 -1.79
CA CYS A 27 -7.02 4.65 -1.98
C CYS A 27 -7.45 4.50 -3.44
N ALA A 28 -8.64 4.02 -3.66
CA ALA A 28 -9.36 3.73 -4.90
C ALA A 28 -9.06 2.39 -5.57
N PRO A 29 -7.81 1.94 -5.83
CA PRO A 29 -7.57 0.56 -6.28
C PRO A 29 -8.05 -0.49 -5.26
N ASP A 30 -7.78 -1.77 -5.54
CA ASP A 30 -8.07 -2.87 -4.64
C ASP A 30 -6.84 -3.78 -4.42
N HIS A 31 -7.04 -4.94 -3.79
CA HIS A 31 -5.96 -5.88 -3.46
C HIS A 31 -5.08 -6.26 -4.65
N ARG A 32 -5.58 -6.17 -5.91
CA ARG A 32 -4.80 -6.50 -7.13
C ARG A 32 -3.56 -5.62 -7.26
N LEU A 33 -3.61 -4.36 -6.80
CA LEU A 33 -2.48 -3.43 -6.81
C LEU A 33 -1.22 -4.03 -6.17
N MET A 34 -1.39 -4.71 -5.03
CA MET A 34 -0.28 -5.27 -4.28
C MET A 34 -0.06 -6.77 -4.54
N LYS A 35 -1.10 -7.48 -5.02
CA LYS A 35 -1.06 -8.93 -5.12
C LYS A 35 0.05 -9.43 -6.05
N ARG A 36 0.11 -8.95 -7.29
CA ARG A 36 1.05 -9.48 -8.28
C ARG A 36 2.51 -9.23 -7.88
N CYS A 37 2.83 -8.03 -7.44
CA CYS A 37 4.20 -7.67 -7.03
C CYS A 37 4.63 -8.45 -5.77
N MET A 38 3.75 -8.65 -4.80
CA MET A 38 4.06 -9.41 -3.58
C MET A 38 4.14 -10.92 -3.86
N GLU A 39 3.25 -11.50 -4.70
CA GLU A 39 3.32 -12.91 -5.03
C GLU A 39 4.59 -13.27 -5.80
N SER A 40 5.13 -12.39 -6.66
CA SER A 40 6.41 -12.62 -7.32
C SER A 40 7.57 -12.78 -6.31
N VAL A 41 7.52 -12.04 -5.20
CA VAL A 41 8.48 -12.19 -4.10
C VAL A 41 8.22 -13.48 -3.32
N PHE A 42 6.99 -13.73 -2.89
CA PHE A 42 6.66 -14.89 -2.05
C PHE A 42 6.76 -16.25 -2.78
N GLN A 43 6.83 -16.27 -4.10
CA GLN A 43 7.24 -17.47 -4.85
C GLN A 43 8.64 -17.93 -4.44
N LYS A 44 9.55 -17.01 -4.12
CA LYS A 44 10.94 -17.26 -3.72
C LYS A 44 11.07 -17.44 -2.18
N TYR A 45 10.22 -16.76 -1.41
CA TYR A 45 10.28 -16.71 0.07
C TYR A 45 9.07 -17.43 0.68
N LYS A 46 9.11 -18.77 0.75
CA LYS A 46 8.03 -19.63 1.27
C LYS A 46 7.82 -19.48 2.79
N GLY A 47 6.69 -20.03 3.27
CA GLY A 47 6.36 -20.08 4.71
C GLY A 47 5.64 -18.84 5.22
N HIS A 48 4.90 -18.17 4.35
CA HIS A 48 4.09 -17.01 4.69
C HIS A 48 2.64 -17.22 4.23
N GLN A 49 1.70 -16.78 5.05
CA GLN A 49 0.28 -16.67 4.72
C GLN A 49 -0.03 -15.22 4.38
N ARG A 50 -0.21 -14.92 3.09
CA ARG A 50 -0.49 -13.56 2.60
C ARG A 50 -1.98 -13.30 2.64
N ILE A 51 -2.36 -12.19 3.28
CA ILE A 51 -3.75 -11.78 3.50
C ILE A 51 -3.93 -10.41 2.87
N TYR A 52 -4.55 -10.40 1.70
CA TYR A 52 -4.85 -9.20 0.91
C TYR A 52 -6.23 -8.71 1.25
N ILE A 53 -6.36 -7.49 1.78
CA ILE A 53 -7.64 -6.93 2.24
C ILE A 53 -8.08 -5.84 1.26
N ASP A 54 -9.34 -5.89 0.80
CA ASP A 54 -9.97 -4.76 0.14
C ASP A 54 -10.49 -3.77 1.19
N LEU A 55 -10.08 -2.52 1.08
CA LEU A 55 -10.56 -1.46 1.96
C LEU A 55 -12.06 -1.19 1.73
N PRO A 56 -12.82 -0.71 2.73
CA PRO A 56 -14.21 -0.30 2.56
C PRO A 56 -14.43 0.62 1.36
N GLY A 57 -15.47 0.37 0.57
CA GLY A 57 -15.79 1.13 -0.63
C GLY A 57 -14.86 0.90 -1.82
N MET A 58 -13.95 -0.06 -1.71
CA MET A 58 -12.98 -0.42 -2.74
C MET A 58 -13.01 -1.92 -2.99
N GLY A 59 -12.74 -2.32 -4.24
CA GLY A 59 -12.78 -3.72 -4.63
C GLY A 59 -14.15 -4.37 -4.35
N LYS A 60 -14.14 -5.45 -3.57
CA LYS A 60 -15.33 -6.24 -3.22
C LYS A 60 -15.88 -5.95 -1.82
N SER A 61 -15.34 -4.94 -1.12
CA SER A 61 -15.78 -4.53 0.20
C SER A 61 -16.89 -3.50 0.11
N ASN A 62 -17.94 -3.64 0.95
CA ASN A 62 -18.96 -2.61 1.05
C ASN A 62 -18.47 -1.41 1.90
N ALA A 63 -19.25 -0.33 1.90
CA ALA A 63 -18.96 0.88 2.64
C ALA A 63 -20.20 1.36 3.41
N PRO A 64 -20.48 0.80 4.59
CA PRO A 64 -21.56 1.29 5.44
C PRO A 64 -21.35 2.75 5.85
N ASP A 65 -22.46 3.49 6.05
CA ASP A 65 -22.44 4.94 6.28
C ASP A 65 -21.68 5.38 7.54
N TRP A 66 -21.59 4.50 8.55
CA TRP A 66 -20.84 4.78 9.77
C TRP A 66 -19.30 4.86 9.55
N ILE A 67 -18.80 4.31 8.42
CA ILE A 67 -17.40 4.43 8.04
C ILE A 67 -17.24 5.72 7.24
N ASN A 68 -16.74 6.79 7.87
CA ASN A 68 -16.61 8.10 7.25
C ASN A 68 -15.31 8.84 7.64
N SER A 69 -14.36 8.15 8.26
CA SER A 69 -13.07 8.71 8.70
C SER A 69 -11.97 7.66 8.68
N SER A 70 -10.71 8.10 8.68
CA SER A 70 -9.57 7.18 8.82
C SER A 70 -9.55 6.46 10.16
N GLU A 71 -10.10 7.05 11.23
CA GLU A 71 -10.29 6.36 12.51
C GLU A 71 -11.22 5.15 12.35
N HIS A 72 -12.37 5.30 11.70
CA HIS A 72 -13.30 4.19 11.46
C HIS A 72 -12.67 3.12 10.57
N MET A 73 -11.90 3.52 9.54
CA MET A 73 -11.14 2.60 8.70
C MET A 73 -10.13 1.79 9.53
N LEU A 74 -9.39 2.47 10.41
CA LEU A 74 -8.41 1.85 11.30
C LEU A 74 -9.07 0.89 12.28
N GLU A 75 -10.12 1.31 12.96
CA GLU A 75 -10.87 0.47 13.91
C GLU A 75 -11.41 -0.80 13.25
N LEU A 76 -11.96 -0.66 12.04
CA LEU A 76 -12.45 -1.80 11.26
C LEU A 76 -11.33 -2.76 10.89
N LEU A 77 -10.18 -2.26 10.41
CA LEU A 77 -9.03 -3.09 10.08
C LEU A 77 -8.47 -3.82 11.31
N LEU A 78 -8.40 -3.17 12.46
CA LEU A 78 -7.99 -3.80 13.72
C LEU A 78 -8.93 -4.95 14.10
N ALA A 79 -10.24 -4.74 13.99
CA ALA A 79 -11.25 -5.77 14.25
C ALA A 79 -11.15 -6.94 13.24
N CYS A 80 -10.90 -6.63 11.95
CA CYS A 80 -10.68 -7.66 10.92
C CYS A 80 -9.42 -8.47 11.20
N ILE A 81 -8.31 -7.83 11.54
CA ILE A 81 -7.04 -8.50 11.87
C ILE A 81 -7.25 -9.44 13.06
N GLU A 82 -7.93 -8.97 14.12
CA GLU A 82 -8.20 -9.82 15.29
C GLU A 82 -9.06 -11.03 14.93
N LYS A 83 -10.02 -10.86 14.03
CA LYS A 83 -10.93 -11.96 13.61
C LYS A 83 -10.25 -12.96 12.67
N ILE A 84 -9.36 -12.48 11.76
CA ILE A 84 -8.71 -13.33 10.75
C ILE A 84 -7.49 -14.07 11.34
N ILE A 85 -6.69 -13.39 12.18
CA ILE A 85 -5.46 -13.92 12.78
C ILE A 85 -5.43 -13.64 14.29
N PRO A 86 -6.35 -14.19 15.09
CA PRO A 86 -6.47 -13.88 16.52
C PRO A 86 -5.14 -14.14 17.25
N ALA A 87 -4.68 -13.15 18.03
CA ALA A 87 -3.46 -13.18 18.85
C ALA A 87 -2.16 -13.57 18.14
N LYS A 88 -2.13 -13.71 16.81
CA LYS A 88 -0.90 -14.02 16.06
C LYS A 88 -0.07 -12.77 15.81
N ASN A 89 1.25 -12.95 15.82
CA ASN A 89 2.18 -11.98 15.27
C ASN A 89 2.18 -12.03 13.74
N PHE A 90 2.41 -10.90 13.09
CA PHE A 90 2.33 -10.79 11.63
C PHE A 90 3.32 -9.77 11.07
N LEU A 91 3.59 -9.86 9.77
CA LEU A 91 4.22 -8.82 8.99
C LEU A 91 3.14 -7.89 8.44
N LEU A 92 3.42 -6.60 8.36
CA LEU A 92 2.48 -5.59 7.90
C LEU A 92 3.03 -4.87 6.67
N VAL A 93 2.23 -4.82 5.62
CA VAL A 93 2.54 -4.17 4.35
C VAL A 93 1.44 -3.17 4.03
N GLY A 94 1.81 -1.94 3.70
CA GLY A 94 0.85 -0.92 3.28
C GLY A 94 1.38 -0.06 2.15
N GLU A 95 0.54 0.18 1.16
CA GLU A 95 0.82 1.08 0.04
C GLU A 95 -0.03 2.34 0.17
N SER A 96 0.55 3.52 -0.09
CA SER A 96 -0.16 4.81 -0.12
C SER A 96 -1.02 5.04 1.14
N TYR A 97 -2.34 5.14 0.99
CA TYR A 97 -3.30 5.23 2.11
C TYR A 97 -3.25 3.98 3.01
N GLY A 98 -3.09 2.79 2.41
CA GLY A 98 -2.84 1.56 3.19
C GLY A 98 -1.57 1.65 4.04
N GLY A 99 -0.55 2.37 3.57
CA GLY A 99 0.65 2.70 4.34
C GLY A 99 0.37 3.62 5.53
N TYR A 100 -0.51 4.60 5.36
CA TYR A 100 -0.99 5.47 6.43
C TYR A 100 -1.73 4.68 7.51
N LEU A 101 -2.68 3.84 7.10
CA LEU A 101 -3.41 2.95 8.00
C LEU A 101 -2.49 1.92 8.67
N ALA A 102 -1.49 1.40 7.96
CA ALA A 102 -0.49 0.48 8.51
C ALA A 102 0.31 1.12 9.66
N ARG A 103 0.65 2.39 9.59
CA ARG A 103 1.27 3.12 10.71
C ARG A 103 0.33 3.23 11.92
N GLY A 104 -0.97 3.44 11.68
CA GLY A 104 -2.00 3.40 12.73
C GLY A 104 -2.12 2.02 13.37
N ILE A 105 -2.16 0.96 12.55
CA ILE A 105 -2.17 -0.44 13.01
C ILE A 105 -0.92 -0.76 13.83
N LEU A 106 0.27 -0.36 13.35
CA LEU A 106 1.52 -0.51 14.10
C LEU A 106 1.43 0.13 15.48
N THR A 107 0.89 1.34 15.57
CA THR A 107 0.74 2.04 16.86
C THR A 107 -0.15 1.29 17.84
N LYS A 108 -1.23 0.66 17.36
CA LYS A 108 -2.20 -0.08 18.19
C LYS A 108 -1.77 -1.52 18.48
N LEU A 109 -1.09 -2.18 17.55
CA LEU A 109 -0.67 -3.59 17.66
C LEU A 109 0.85 -3.74 17.66
N PHE A 110 1.54 -2.81 18.32
CA PHE A 110 2.98 -2.62 18.28
C PHE A 110 3.78 -3.92 18.52
N GLU A 111 3.41 -4.69 19.53
CA GLU A 111 4.12 -5.92 19.89
C GLU A 111 3.84 -7.07 18.88
N ARG A 112 2.68 -7.05 18.22
CA ARG A 112 2.26 -8.10 17.28
C ARG A 112 2.85 -7.94 15.88
N VAL A 113 3.20 -6.72 15.48
CA VAL A 113 3.85 -6.48 14.18
C VAL A 113 5.32 -6.88 14.30
N ASN A 114 5.78 -7.83 13.47
CA ASN A 114 7.16 -8.33 13.46
C ASN A 114 8.02 -7.75 12.34
N GLY A 115 7.44 -6.96 11.46
CA GLY A 115 8.12 -6.24 10.40
C GLY A 115 7.14 -5.37 9.63
N LEU A 116 7.61 -4.24 9.13
CA LEU A 116 6.79 -3.24 8.42
C LEU A 116 7.38 -2.97 7.04
N LEU A 117 6.54 -3.01 6.01
CA LEU A 117 6.86 -2.53 4.66
C LEU A 117 5.89 -1.42 4.29
N LEU A 118 6.41 -0.24 3.98
CA LEU A 118 5.64 0.89 3.46
C LEU A 118 6.08 1.21 2.03
N VAL A 119 5.12 1.20 1.11
CA VAL A 119 5.34 1.49 -0.32
C VAL A 119 4.63 2.80 -0.66
N CYS A 120 5.38 3.82 -1.05
CA CYS A 120 4.85 5.16 -1.31
C CYS A 120 3.78 5.62 -0.28
N PRO A 121 4.05 5.51 1.04
CA PRO A 121 3.03 5.73 2.03
C PRO A 121 2.60 7.20 2.12
N VAL A 122 1.35 7.45 2.41
CA VAL A 122 0.92 8.75 2.91
C VAL A 122 1.57 8.98 4.27
N VAL A 123 2.37 10.02 4.38
CA VAL A 123 2.97 10.48 5.66
C VAL A 123 2.22 11.69 6.18
N VAL A 124 2.00 12.67 5.31
CA VAL A 124 1.22 13.87 5.58
C VAL A 124 -0.20 13.66 5.06
N ALA A 125 -1.17 13.71 5.96
CA ALA A 125 -2.57 13.42 5.64
C ALA A 125 -3.16 14.48 4.68
N GLU A 126 -2.92 15.74 4.96
CA GLU A 126 -3.42 16.88 4.19
C GLU A 126 -2.65 17.00 2.88
N GLN A 127 -3.35 16.83 1.75
CA GLN A 127 -2.73 16.78 0.42
C GLN A 127 -1.93 18.04 0.05
N GLU A 128 -2.42 19.20 0.45
CA GLU A 128 -1.81 20.51 0.18
C GLU A 128 -0.51 20.75 0.96
N LYS A 129 -0.28 19.98 2.03
CA LYS A 129 0.94 20.07 2.83
C LYS A 129 2.02 19.08 2.42
N ARG A 130 1.72 18.14 1.50
CA ARG A 130 2.68 17.14 1.01
C ARG A 130 3.76 17.79 0.16
N THR A 131 5.00 17.37 0.37
CA THR A 131 6.15 17.79 -0.44
C THR A 131 6.29 16.93 -1.68
N ARG A 132 5.72 17.37 -2.80
CA ARG A 132 5.62 16.60 -4.04
C ARG A 132 6.49 17.16 -5.16
N PRO A 133 7.15 16.33 -5.98
CA PRO A 133 7.86 16.78 -7.16
C PRO A 133 6.87 17.19 -8.27
N ASN A 134 7.36 17.91 -9.27
CA ASN A 134 6.61 18.14 -10.49
C ASN A 134 6.42 16.85 -11.28
N LYS A 135 5.30 16.72 -12.00
CA LYS A 135 5.02 15.59 -12.87
C LYS A 135 6.07 15.44 -13.95
N GLN A 136 6.61 14.21 -14.08
CA GLN A 136 7.57 13.85 -15.10
C GLN A 136 7.32 12.42 -15.60
N ILE A 137 7.30 12.22 -16.92
CA ILE A 137 7.39 10.91 -17.54
C ILE A 137 8.83 10.76 -18.03
N ILE A 138 9.60 9.90 -17.37
CA ILE A 138 11.04 9.71 -17.65
C ILE A 138 11.24 8.81 -18.87
N VAL A 139 10.45 7.75 -18.98
CA VAL A 139 10.47 6.84 -20.13
C VAL A 139 9.12 6.91 -20.83
N GLN A 140 9.12 7.21 -22.13
CA GLN A 140 7.92 7.31 -22.94
C GLN A 140 8.06 6.56 -24.25
N ASP A 141 7.34 5.46 -24.40
CA ASP A 141 7.16 4.77 -25.69
C ASP A 141 6.05 5.48 -26.49
N LYS A 142 6.45 6.46 -27.29
CA LYS A 142 5.51 7.27 -28.09
C LYS A 142 4.75 6.43 -29.12
N GLU A 143 5.41 5.42 -29.73
CA GLU A 143 4.77 4.55 -30.72
C GLU A 143 3.66 3.72 -30.10
N PHE A 144 3.91 3.14 -28.92
CA PHE A 144 2.90 2.42 -28.15
C PHE A 144 1.76 3.35 -27.72
N LEU A 145 2.08 4.50 -27.10
CA LEU A 145 1.08 5.43 -26.57
C LEU A 145 0.15 6.00 -27.65
N ASN A 146 0.62 6.11 -28.88
CA ASN A 146 -0.21 6.55 -30.02
C ASN A 146 -1.21 5.48 -30.49
N LYS A 147 -1.07 4.22 -30.06
CA LYS A 147 -2.03 3.14 -30.33
C LYS A 147 -3.19 3.11 -29.32
N LEU A 148 -3.04 3.80 -28.18
CA LEU A 148 -4.07 3.87 -27.16
C LEU A 148 -5.16 4.88 -27.54
N THR A 149 -6.38 4.65 -27.02
CA THR A 149 -7.42 5.70 -27.04
C THR A 149 -6.97 6.91 -26.22
N SER A 150 -7.55 8.09 -26.46
CA SER A 150 -7.27 9.29 -25.68
C SER A 150 -7.53 9.06 -24.19
N THR A 151 -8.67 8.45 -23.86
CA THR A 151 -9.07 8.14 -22.48
C THR A 151 -8.10 7.19 -21.80
N ASP A 152 -7.77 6.04 -22.41
CA ASP A 152 -6.82 5.09 -21.84
C ASP A 152 -5.44 5.71 -21.61
N ARG A 153 -5.01 6.56 -22.55
CA ARG A 153 -3.72 7.24 -22.47
C ARG A 153 -3.72 8.27 -21.33
N GLU A 154 -4.76 9.06 -21.19
CA GLU A 154 -4.89 10.07 -20.12
C GLU A 154 -4.89 9.42 -18.75
N GLU A 155 -5.75 8.41 -18.52
CA GLU A 155 -5.83 7.67 -17.27
C GLU A 155 -4.49 7.03 -16.90
N PHE A 156 -3.86 6.33 -17.85
CA PHE A 156 -2.59 5.66 -17.60
C PHE A 156 -1.46 6.66 -17.33
N CYS A 157 -1.36 7.72 -18.14
CA CYS A 157 -0.30 8.72 -18.01
C CYS A 157 -0.50 9.66 -16.83
N GLU A 158 -1.60 9.60 -16.10
CA GLU A 158 -1.84 10.47 -14.95
C GLU A 158 -0.75 10.30 -13.89
N LEU A 159 -0.38 9.06 -13.56
CA LEU A 159 0.64 8.74 -12.56
C LEU A 159 1.89 8.06 -13.12
N ALA A 160 1.91 7.70 -14.40
CA ALA A 160 3.03 6.98 -15.00
C ALA A 160 4.29 7.83 -15.06
N VAL A 161 5.41 7.24 -14.64
CA VAL A 161 6.79 7.73 -14.83
C VAL A 161 7.49 6.94 -15.93
N VAL A 162 7.20 5.66 -16.03
CA VAL A 162 7.60 4.77 -17.11
C VAL A 162 6.36 4.39 -17.91
N ALA A 163 6.16 5.04 -19.06
CA ALA A 163 4.99 4.87 -19.92
C ALA A 163 5.33 4.02 -21.16
N ASN A 164 5.17 2.70 -21.04
CA ASN A 164 5.37 1.72 -22.09
C ASN A 164 4.31 0.60 -22.03
N GLU A 165 4.34 -0.33 -22.98
CA GLU A 165 3.39 -1.44 -23.07
C GLU A 165 3.36 -2.31 -21.80
N TYR A 166 4.53 -2.59 -21.20
CA TYR A 166 4.62 -3.41 -19.99
C TYR A 166 3.91 -2.75 -18.80
N THR A 167 4.20 -1.49 -18.51
CA THR A 167 3.60 -0.77 -17.37
C THR A 167 2.12 -0.48 -17.61
N TYR A 168 1.71 -0.25 -18.87
CA TYR A 168 0.30 -0.13 -19.23
C TYR A 168 -0.48 -1.44 -19.03
N THR A 169 0.08 -2.58 -19.45
CA THR A 169 -0.54 -3.89 -19.21
C THR A 169 -0.74 -4.14 -17.73
N ARG A 170 0.27 -3.82 -16.89
CA ARG A 170 0.19 -3.92 -15.45
C ARG A 170 -0.89 -2.99 -14.88
N PHE A 171 -0.96 -1.73 -15.35
CA PHE A 171 -2.02 -0.78 -14.98
C PHE A 171 -3.41 -1.34 -15.29
N LYS A 172 -3.63 -1.86 -16.48
CA LYS A 172 -4.93 -2.44 -16.91
C LYS A 172 -5.34 -3.68 -16.12
N GLU A 173 -4.39 -4.48 -15.65
CA GLU A 173 -4.65 -5.72 -14.91
C GLU A 173 -4.77 -5.50 -13.39
N GLU A 174 -3.98 -4.59 -12.83
CA GLU A 174 -3.78 -4.48 -11.38
C GLU A 174 -4.41 -3.24 -10.76
N ILE A 175 -4.57 -2.15 -11.50
CA ILE A 175 -5.05 -0.86 -10.99
C ILE A 175 -6.44 -0.53 -11.53
N LYS A 176 -6.57 -0.41 -12.86
CA LYS A 176 -7.80 0.04 -13.50
C LYS A 176 -9.06 -0.72 -13.05
N PRO A 177 -9.06 -2.05 -12.93
CA PRO A 177 -10.30 -2.74 -12.53
C PRO A 177 -10.75 -2.41 -11.09
N GLY A 178 -9.85 -1.97 -10.21
CA GLY A 178 -10.19 -1.46 -8.90
C GLY A 178 -10.76 -0.05 -8.99
N LEU A 179 -10.14 0.82 -9.78
CA LEU A 179 -10.61 2.18 -10.03
C LEU A 179 -12.03 2.19 -10.61
N ASP A 180 -12.32 1.30 -11.56
CA ASP A 180 -13.62 1.24 -12.25
C ASP A 180 -14.79 0.87 -11.33
N ILE A 181 -14.54 0.21 -10.20
CA ILE A 181 -15.57 -0.25 -9.25
C ILE A 181 -15.52 0.45 -7.89
N ALA A 182 -14.59 1.37 -7.68
CA ALA A 182 -14.47 2.10 -6.43
C ALA A 182 -15.69 2.99 -6.17
N ASN A 183 -16.10 3.07 -4.93
CA ASN A 183 -17.16 3.98 -4.48
C ASN A 183 -16.58 5.38 -4.24
N TYR A 184 -16.54 6.19 -5.28
CA TYR A 184 -15.96 7.54 -5.21
C TYR A 184 -16.72 8.48 -4.27
N GLU A 185 -18.03 8.35 -4.14
CA GLU A 185 -18.79 9.12 -3.15
C GLU A 185 -18.35 8.82 -1.71
N PHE A 186 -18.11 7.55 -1.42
CA PHE A 186 -17.53 7.14 -0.14
C PHE A 186 -16.12 7.70 0.05
N ILE A 187 -15.28 7.63 -0.98
CA ILE A 187 -13.89 8.12 -0.94
C ILE A 187 -13.85 9.63 -0.70
N GLU A 188 -14.73 10.40 -1.33
CA GLU A 188 -14.85 11.85 -1.10
C GLU A 188 -15.26 12.17 0.34
N ARG A 189 -16.23 11.43 0.90
CA ARG A 189 -16.61 11.57 2.32
C ARG A 189 -15.44 11.25 3.26
N LEU A 190 -14.67 10.18 2.95
CA LEU A 190 -13.49 9.79 3.71
C LEU A 190 -12.41 10.87 3.71
N GLN A 191 -12.20 11.54 2.57
CA GLN A 191 -11.21 12.61 2.44
C GLN A 191 -11.49 13.82 3.34
N GLN A 192 -12.76 14.07 3.70
CA GLN A 192 -13.13 15.15 4.62
C GLN A 192 -12.66 14.89 6.06
N ASN A 193 -12.45 13.62 6.45
CA ASN A 193 -11.99 13.19 7.76
C ASN A 193 -10.78 12.23 7.63
N TYR A 194 -9.81 12.64 6.82
CA TYR A 194 -8.70 11.78 6.41
C TYR A 194 -7.61 11.65 7.48
N SER A 195 -7.39 12.71 8.29
CA SER A 195 -6.33 12.72 9.28
C SER A 195 -6.69 11.85 10.49
N LEU A 196 -5.78 10.94 10.88
CA LEU A 196 -5.83 10.26 12.16
C LEU A 196 -5.50 11.22 13.28
N THR A 197 -6.26 11.18 14.38
CA THR A 197 -6.06 12.04 15.55
C THR A 197 -4.90 11.55 16.43
N MET A 198 -4.55 10.26 16.30
CA MET A 198 -3.45 9.66 17.04
C MET A 198 -2.09 10.14 16.52
N ASN A 199 -1.14 10.31 17.44
CA ASN A 199 0.25 10.56 17.05
C ASN A 199 0.91 9.27 16.53
N LEU A 200 1.40 9.29 15.29
CA LEU A 200 2.04 8.14 14.64
C LEU A 200 3.58 8.08 14.84
N HIS A 201 4.15 8.95 15.69
CA HIS A 201 5.60 9.17 15.77
C HIS A 201 6.25 8.99 17.16
N HIS A 202 5.52 8.53 18.19
CA HIS A 202 6.00 8.65 19.58
C HIS A 202 6.74 7.43 20.15
N LYS A 203 6.86 6.32 19.43
CA LYS A 203 7.61 5.15 19.88
C LYS A 203 8.52 4.64 18.79
N LYS A 204 9.82 4.48 19.07
CA LYS A 204 10.75 3.85 18.14
C LYS A 204 10.39 2.39 17.94
N TYR A 205 10.26 1.97 16.69
CA TYR A 205 9.98 0.59 16.31
C TYR A 205 11.26 -0.11 15.85
N GLU A 206 11.79 -0.98 16.70
CA GLU A 206 13.11 -1.61 16.56
C GLU A 206 13.11 -2.94 15.77
N LYS A 207 11.98 -3.33 15.17
CA LYS A 207 11.92 -4.50 14.28
C LYS A 207 12.21 -4.07 12.83
N PRO A 208 12.48 -5.03 11.88
CA PRO A 208 12.84 -4.67 10.51
C PRO A 208 11.76 -3.85 9.80
N VAL A 209 12.17 -2.74 9.22
CA VAL A 209 11.33 -1.88 8.39
C VAL A 209 11.94 -1.74 6.99
N LEU A 210 11.09 -1.70 5.97
CA LEU A 210 11.45 -1.27 4.62
C LEU A 210 10.53 -0.13 4.20
N LEU A 211 11.14 1.01 3.83
CA LEU A 211 10.47 2.20 3.34
C LEU A 211 10.84 2.37 1.87
N LEU A 212 9.85 2.33 0.98
CA LEU A 212 10.04 2.50 -0.46
C LEU A 212 9.30 3.75 -0.95
N ALA A 213 9.99 4.59 -1.70
CA ALA A 213 9.42 5.78 -2.31
C ALA A 213 9.84 5.91 -3.78
N GLY A 214 8.94 6.39 -4.63
CA GLY A 214 9.26 6.80 -5.99
C GLY A 214 9.83 8.22 -6.03
N ARG A 215 10.96 8.43 -6.72
CA ARG A 215 11.57 9.76 -6.85
C ARG A 215 10.64 10.75 -7.54
N GLN A 216 9.84 10.28 -8.47
CA GLN A 216 8.89 11.08 -9.26
C GLN A 216 7.42 10.93 -8.78
N ASP A 217 7.20 10.49 -7.55
CA ASP A 217 5.86 10.33 -7.00
C ASP A 217 5.18 11.69 -6.74
N ILE A 218 4.18 12.01 -7.58
CA ILE A 218 3.40 13.26 -7.49
C ILE A 218 2.18 13.15 -6.56
N SER A 219 1.87 11.96 -6.05
CA SER A 219 0.73 11.74 -5.15
C SER A 219 1.09 12.04 -3.70
N VAL A 220 2.19 11.45 -3.22
CA VAL A 220 2.62 11.58 -1.83
C VAL A 220 4.00 12.19 -1.69
N GLY A 221 4.82 12.18 -2.75
CA GLY A 221 6.20 12.61 -2.71
C GLY A 221 7.12 11.60 -2.01
N TYR A 222 8.43 11.89 -2.03
CA TYR A 222 9.44 11.05 -1.37
C TYR A 222 10.09 11.73 -0.15
N GLN A 223 9.93 13.05 -0.02
CA GLN A 223 10.60 13.82 1.04
C GLN A 223 9.96 13.56 2.40
N ASP A 224 8.63 13.51 2.45
CA ASP A 224 7.91 13.32 3.70
C ASP A 224 8.22 11.95 4.35
N ILE A 225 8.56 10.90 3.56
CA ILE A 225 8.95 9.60 4.11
C ILE A 225 10.32 9.65 4.80
N ILE A 226 11.20 10.57 4.41
CA ILE A 226 12.52 10.76 5.05
C ILE A 226 12.35 11.28 6.47
N GLU A 227 11.35 12.15 6.70
CA GLU A 227 11.08 12.75 8.01
C GLU A 227 10.68 11.72 9.10
N ILE A 228 10.19 10.56 8.69
CA ILE A 228 9.76 9.53 9.66
C ILE A 228 10.82 8.47 9.94
N ILE A 229 11.98 8.48 9.27
CA ILE A 229 12.97 7.39 9.36
C ILE A 229 13.52 7.20 10.78
N ASP A 230 13.67 8.27 11.55
CA ASP A 230 14.17 8.24 12.93
C ASP A 230 13.26 7.47 13.89
N GLY A 231 11.98 7.31 13.54
CA GLY A 231 11.04 6.43 14.24
C GLY A 231 11.30 4.95 14.04
N TYR A 232 12.16 4.58 13.06
CA TYR A 232 12.43 3.22 12.62
C TYR A 232 13.93 2.91 12.60
N PRO A 233 14.58 2.69 13.75
CA PRO A 233 16.06 2.52 13.83
C PRO A 233 16.61 1.38 12.97
N ARG A 234 15.78 0.42 12.59
CA ARG A 234 16.15 -0.70 11.70
C ARG A 234 15.51 -0.61 10.32
N ALA A 235 15.25 0.62 9.86
CA ALA A 235 14.71 0.84 8.53
C ALA A 235 15.81 0.78 7.46
N THR A 236 15.48 0.15 6.33
CA THR A 236 16.07 0.45 5.03
C THR A 236 15.13 1.41 4.32
N LEU A 237 15.62 2.56 3.90
CA LEU A 237 14.90 3.50 3.04
C LEU A 237 15.50 3.46 1.64
N ALA A 238 14.67 3.29 0.62
CA ALA A 238 15.08 3.39 -0.78
C ALA A 238 14.15 4.35 -1.54
N VAL A 239 14.76 5.36 -2.19
CA VAL A 239 14.09 6.27 -3.11
C VAL A 239 14.49 5.87 -4.51
N LEU A 240 13.54 5.30 -5.27
CA LEU A 240 13.82 4.71 -6.58
C LEU A 240 13.64 5.77 -7.68
N ASP A 241 14.66 5.93 -8.53
CA ASP A 241 14.54 6.70 -9.75
C ASP A 241 13.72 5.95 -10.81
N MET A 242 13.19 6.67 -11.79
CA MET A 242 12.27 6.14 -12.80
C MET A 242 11.07 5.44 -12.16
N ALA A 243 10.57 5.99 -11.07
CA ALA A 243 9.47 5.44 -10.29
C ALA A 243 8.63 6.56 -9.66
N GLY A 244 7.32 6.44 -9.82
CA GLY A 244 6.31 7.29 -9.20
C GLY A 244 5.55 6.55 -8.11
N HIS A 245 4.25 6.82 -8.04
CA HIS A 245 3.36 6.22 -7.04
C HIS A 245 3.19 4.70 -7.23
N ASN A 246 3.37 4.20 -8.46
CA ASN A 246 3.30 2.79 -8.81
C ASN A 246 4.70 2.14 -8.96
N LEU A 247 5.63 2.46 -8.05
CA LEU A 247 7.03 2.01 -8.12
C LEU A 247 7.18 0.48 -8.25
N GLN A 248 6.27 -0.30 -7.69
CA GLN A 248 6.27 -1.77 -7.76
C GLN A 248 5.99 -2.30 -9.18
N ILE A 249 5.39 -1.46 -10.03
CA ILE A 249 5.17 -1.72 -11.45
C ILE A 249 6.31 -1.18 -12.30
N GLU A 250 6.82 -0.01 -11.97
CA GLU A 250 7.82 0.72 -12.75
C GLU A 250 9.24 0.22 -12.50
N GLN A 251 9.54 -0.23 -11.27
CA GLN A 251 10.84 -0.80 -10.86
C GLN A 251 10.69 -2.20 -10.24
N PRO A 252 10.08 -3.18 -10.94
CA PRO A 252 9.70 -4.46 -10.35
C PRO A 252 10.89 -5.26 -9.82
N LYS A 253 12.05 -5.21 -10.50
CA LYS A 253 13.25 -5.96 -10.08
C LYS A 253 13.85 -5.40 -8.79
N LEU A 254 13.91 -4.06 -8.66
CA LEU A 254 14.37 -3.41 -7.43
C LEU A 254 13.39 -3.65 -6.29
N PHE A 255 12.09 -3.52 -6.55
CA PHE A 255 11.05 -3.85 -5.58
C PHE A 255 11.21 -5.28 -5.05
N GLU A 256 11.29 -6.29 -5.94
CA GLU A 256 11.48 -7.70 -5.55
C GLU A 256 12.73 -7.92 -4.71
N SER A 257 13.84 -7.31 -5.09
CA SER A 257 15.13 -7.47 -4.38
C SER A 257 15.08 -6.87 -2.99
N LEU A 258 14.53 -5.66 -2.85
CA LEU A 258 14.43 -4.96 -1.56
C LEU A 258 13.43 -5.64 -0.61
N VAL A 259 12.28 -6.06 -1.13
CA VAL A 259 11.28 -6.79 -0.32
C VAL A 259 11.83 -8.16 0.10
N GLY A 260 12.56 -8.85 -0.77
CA GLY A 260 13.21 -10.12 -0.46
C GLY A 260 14.27 -9.99 0.66
N GLU A 261 15.05 -8.92 0.63
CA GLU A 261 16.00 -8.59 1.69
C GLU A 261 15.27 -8.32 3.02
N TRP A 262 14.21 -7.52 2.99
CA TRP A 262 13.40 -7.24 4.18
C TRP A 262 12.80 -8.52 4.79
N ILE A 263 12.24 -9.43 3.97
CA ILE A 263 11.72 -10.73 4.44
C ILE A 263 12.84 -11.53 5.12
N THR A 264 14.05 -11.50 4.57
CA THR A 264 15.20 -12.21 5.16
C THR A 264 15.52 -11.66 6.55
N ARG A 265 15.55 -10.34 6.74
CA ARG A 265 15.76 -9.70 8.05
C ARG A 265 14.67 -10.03 9.06
N THR A 266 13.40 -10.14 8.64
CA THR A 266 12.30 -10.49 9.55
C THR A 266 12.42 -11.91 10.09
N LYS A 267 13.03 -12.84 9.33
CA LYS A 267 13.27 -14.22 9.78
C LYS A 267 14.42 -14.32 10.80
N GLN A 268 15.45 -13.49 10.65
CA GLN A 268 16.62 -13.49 11.53
C GLN A 268 16.32 -13.01 12.96
N GLN A 269 15.18 -12.35 13.19
CA GLN A 269 14.76 -11.93 14.54
C GLN A 269 14.20 -13.07 15.40
N ASN A 270 13.82 -14.17 14.79
CA ASN A 270 13.24 -15.33 15.47
C ASN A 270 14.31 -16.39 15.84
N LEU A 271 15.58 -16.09 15.62
CA LEU A 271 16.74 -16.88 16.03
C LEU A 271 17.40 -16.26 17.27
#